data_62a1bf1d004e6888a4586c2b51087012
#
_entry.id   62a1bf1d004e6888a4586c2b51087012
#
_cell.length_a   1.000
_cell.length_b   1.000
_cell.length_c   1.000
_cell.angle_alpha   90.00
_cell.angle_beta   90.00
_cell.angle_gamma   90.00
#
_symmetry.space_group_name_H-M   'P 1'
#
loop_
_entity.id
_entity.type
_entity.pdbx_description
1 polymer ?
#
loop_
_entity_poly.entity_id
_entity_poly.type
_entity_poly.pdbx_seq_one_letter_code
_entity_poly.pdbx_strand_id
1 'polypeptide(L)'
;MIGPLVASRPHLAQTCEPKGATDVMTHDVTETEGLITARFHGVGGGSGPLTLGQDNMLRCIGRDRPEQINRESVWPVPEGTTVATAVDALRALLERHESLRTVFPPGPGKDGFPERQEVRAEGEFTVALVPVGDRDGAGIDALADELGRADVAVPFDLTAAPRLRFTLLTEGRLVHRLVVVGCHAGVDGVAVTLLIRDWLALAAGAQLPPAGSRTPLELAALEQSPQGRRKTAAALKHWESVLTAGPSSSFSVDGMTPGAAEGTAALLLRSRTAAADLEAVCRRTAAGPSAVLLAVFAALAAHRAARTDLVISALSANRQRSALADHIGTLAQDALIALEVGPSAADDDLDALIGRTKVASFTGYWHSTLNADKVWQLVEDVAERRGARFARQIVVNDLSLAIPETLSDARPAPTADPEVQWLPDQPLPVRLMLNILRTAGSLEFALLACPQVFERADAERFARAVPAVLAAAAAGPLPLTELAALSGLSPATRTGDWQRIGADWIDLAAVRALVADALGTRATAVDLGHQDGRLTARIATTDQDLTPAAAHHAVVAALPGRETAMAPHHYAVHHHPGPLPLLTWPTLPAHAEGSGRAEAAVAE
;
A
#
# COMPACT_ATOMS: atom_id res chain seq x y z
N MET A 1 -6.83 -0.09 1.53
CA MET A 1 -8.16 -0.07 2.16
C MET A 1 -9.18 -0.35 1.08
N ILE A 2 -9.96 -1.38 1.24
CA ILE A 2 -11.15 -1.64 0.43
C ILE A 2 -12.26 -1.11 1.33
N GLY A 3 -13.06 -0.17 0.82
CA GLY A 3 -14.30 0.22 1.48
C GLY A 3 -15.20 -1.00 1.63
N PRO A 4 -16.18 -0.98 2.52
CA PRO A 4 -16.94 -2.16 2.89
C PRO A 4 -17.62 -2.81 1.68
N LEU A 5 -17.41 -4.12 1.54
CA LEU A 5 -18.09 -5.00 0.60
C LEU A 5 -19.47 -5.31 1.16
N VAL A 6 -20.48 -4.54 0.80
CA VAL A 6 -21.87 -4.81 1.19
C VAL A 6 -22.39 -6.01 0.40
N ALA A 7 -22.60 -7.13 1.08
CA ALA A 7 -23.17 -8.35 0.51
C ALA A 7 -24.72 -8.31 0.60
N SER A 8 -25.40 -8.21 -0.53
CA SER A 8 -26.85 -8.44 -0.64
C SER A 8 -27.15 -9.95 -0.78
N ARG A 9 -28.18 -10.42 -0.12
CA ARG A 9 -28.55 -11.83 0.13
C ARG A 9 -28.82 -12.65 -1.14
N PRO A 10 -28.43 -13.96 -1.17
CA PRO A 10 -29.15 -14.96 -1.97
C PRO A 10 -30.26 -15.62 -1.16
N HIS A 11 -31.47 -15.69 -1.72
CA HIS A 11 -32.55 -16.54 -1.25
C HIS A 11 -32.23 -17.99 -1.62
N LEU A 12 -31.93 -18.82 -0.63
CA LEU A 12 -32.07 -20.28 -0.74
C LEU A 12 -32.91 -20.75 0.45
N ALA A 13 -34.17 -21.06 0.16
CA ALA A 13 -35.10 -21.69 1.09
C ALA A 13 -34.80 -23.20 1.15
N GLN A 14 -34.33 -23.67 2.29
CA GLN A 14 -34.56 -25.06 2.73
C GLN A 14 -34.86 -25.04 4.22
N THR A 15 -36.08 -25.45 4.53
CA THR A 15 -36.62 -25.59 5.88
C THR A 15 -36.00 -26.79 6.59
N CYS A 16 -35.24 -26.52 7.67
CA CYS A 16 -34.93 -27.50 8.71
C CYS A 16 -35.47 -26.99 10.03
N GLU A 17 -36.33 -27.74 10.68
CA GLU A 17 -36.85 -27.46 12.03
C GLU A 17 -35.72 -27.45 13.07
N PRO A 18 -35.65 -26.48 13.98
CA PRO A 18 -34.62 -26.45 15.02
C PRO A 18 -35.05 -27.34 16.21
N LYS A 19 -34.23 -28.35 16.51
CA LYS A 19 -34.25 -28.98 17.84
C LYS A 19 -33.73 -27.96 18.86
N GLY A 20 -34.57 -27.66 19.87
CA GLY A 20 -34.24 -26.74 20.95
C GLY A 20 -32.98 -27.17 21.72
N ALA A 21 -31.93 -26.46 21.57
CA ALA A 21 -30.78 -26.48 22.44
C ALA A 21 -30.92 -25.31 23.45
N THR A 22 -30.98 -25.62 24.72
CA THR A 22 -30.82 -24.64 25.81
C THR A 22 -29.41 -24.12 25.78
N ASP A 23 -29.29 -22.86 25.40
CA ASP A 23 -28.02 -22.08 25.34
C ASP A 23 -27.54 -21.86 26.77
N VAL A 24 -26.69 -22.73 27.28
CA VAL A 24 -26.01 -22.57 28.58
C VAL A 24 -24.68 -21.89 28.28
N MET A 25 -24.57 -20.60 28.59
CA MET A 25 -23.27 -19.90 28.60
C MET A 25 -22.35 -20.61 29.59
N THR A 26 -21.19 -21.03 29.13
CA THR A 26 -20.18 -21.73 29.94
C THR A 26 -19.46 -20.74 30.86
N HIS A 27 -18.78 -21.23 31.91
CA HIS A 27 -18.03 -20.41 32.89
C HIS A 27 -16.93 -19.50 32.27
N ASP A 28 -16.65 -19.63 30.97
CA ASP A 28 -15.64 -18.87 30.23
C ASP A 28 -16.18 -17.63 29.50
N VAL A 29 -17.46 -17.27 29.70
CA VAL A 29 -18.11 -16.13 29.05
C VAL A 29 -18.83 -15.28 30.07
N THR A 30 -18.55 -13.96 30.07
CA THR A 30 -19.22 -12.96 30.92
C THR A 30 -19.83 -11.88 30.03
N GLU A 31 -21.09 -11.51 30.28
CA GLU A 31 -21.76 -10.40 29.60
C GLU A 31 -21.98 -9.24 30.59
N THR A 32 -21.62 -8.03 30.19
CA THR A 32 -21.81 -6.81 30.97
C THR A 32 -22.10 -5.65 30.01
N GLU A 33 -23.28 -5.00 30.17
CA GLU A 33 -23.68 -3.75 29.46
C GLU A 33 -23.31 -3.70 27.95
N GLY A 34 -23.69 -4.73 27.16
CA GLY A 34 -23.42 -4.75 25.72
C GLY A 34 -21.99 -5.17 25.34
N LEU A 35 -21.24 -5.74 26.27
CA LEU A 35 -19.92 -6.32 26.05
C LEU A 35 -19.87 -7.76 26.52
N ILE A 36 -19.41 -8.66 25.67
CA ILE A 36 -19.11 -10.05 26.04
C ILE A 36 -17.61 -10.21 26.17
N THR A 37 -17.15 -10.76 27.29
CA THR A 37 -15.76 -11.21 27.48
C THR A 37 -15.72 -12.72 27.47
N ALA A 38 -14.86 -13.31 26.64
CA ALA A 38 -14.67 -14.74 26.53
C ALA A 38 -13.19 -15.12 26.55
N ARG A 39 -12.88 -16.34 26.97
CA ARG A 39 -11.52 -16.89 26.99
C ARG A 39 -11.24 -17.75 25.78
N PHE A 40 -9.98 -17.78 25.35
CA PHE A 40 -9.46 -18.70 24.35
C PHE A 40 -8.28 -19.49 24.91
N HIS A 41 -8.14 -20.75 24.42
CA HIS A 41 -7.06 -21.67 24.77
C HIS A 41 -6.52 -22.32 23.49
N GLY A 42 -5.56 -21.65 22.82
CA GLY A 42 -4.98 -22.14 21.58
C GLY A 42 -3.83 -23.12 21.83
N VAL A 43 -3.67 -24.03 20.89
CA VAL A 43 -2.51 -24.93 20.86
C VAL A 43 -1.29 -24.13 20.36
N GLY A 44 -0.13 -24.35 20.97
CA GLY A 44 1.10 -23.65 20.62
C GLY A 44 1.28 -22.35 21.38
N GLY A 45 2.51 -21.92 21.45
CA GLY A 45 2.96 -20.71 22.14
C GLY A 45 4.47 -20.60 22.04
N GLY A 46 5.03 -19.48 22.49
CA GLY A 46 6.46 -19.27 22.49
C GLY A 46 6.86 -17.90 21.97
N SER A 47 8.16 -17.64 21.94
CA SER A 47 8.70 -16.36 21.51
C SER A 47 9.81 -16.58 20.49
N GLY A 48 9.87 -15.70 19.51
CA GLY A 48 10.87 -15.75 18.45
C GLY A 48 11.13 -14.37 17.83
N PRO A 49 11.99 -14.28 16.83
CA PRO A 49 12.16 -13.05 16.08
C PRO A 49 10.90 -12.72 15.29
N LEU A 50 10.75 -11.45 14.90
CA LEU A 50 9.68 -11.02 14.01
C LEU A 50 9.78 -11.70 12.64
N THR A 51 8.64 -11.91 11.97
CA THR A 51 8.64 -12.15 10.53
C THR A 51 8.95 -10.86 9.78
N LEU A 52 9.37 -10.98 8.52
CA LEU A 52 9.64 -9.80 7.67
C LEU A 52 8.39 -8.92 7.48
N GLY A 53 7.21 -9.55 7.38
CA GLY A 53 5.94 -8.81 7.28
C GLY A 53 5.59 -8.09 8.57
N GLN A 54 5.79 -8.72 9.73
CA GLN A 54 5.56 -8.10 11.04
C GLN A 54 6.50 -6.91 11.25
N ASP A 55 7.81 -7.06 10.99
CA ASP A 55 8.78 -5.96 11.09
C ASP A 55 8.36 -4.77 10.22
N ASN A 56 7.98 -5.02 8.97
CA ASN A 56 7.49 -3.97 8.07
C ASN A 56 6.25 -3.26 8.62
N MET A 57 5.25 -3.99 9.07
CA MET A 57 4.01 -3.39 9.56
C MET A 57 4.16 -2.68 10.90
N LEU A 58 5.01 -3.19 11.79
CA LEU A 58 5.31 -2.50 13.05
C LEU A 58 5.99 -1.14 12.82
N ARG A 59 6.88 -1.05 11.83
CA ARG A 59 7.49 0.24 11.40
C ARG A 59 6.44 1.20 10.83
N CYS A 60 5.51 0.69 10.04
CA CYS A 60 4.40 1.50 9.53
C CYS A 60 3.47 1.96 10.66
N ILE A 61 3.15 1.09 11.62
CA ILE A 61 2.34 1.45 12.81
C ILE A 61 3.02 2.54 13.64
N GLY A 62 4.35 2.50 13.78
CA GLY A 62 5.11 3.54 14.48
C GLY A 62 5.20 4.88 13.75
N ARG A 63 4.98 4.90 12.44
CA ARG A 63 5.09 6.09 11.58
C ARG A 63 3.74 6.71 11.22
N ASP A 64 2.77 5.87 10.88
CA ASP A 64 1.52 6.28 10.25
C ASP A 64 0.36 6.23 11.27
N ARG A 65 -0.75 6.89 10.96
CA ARG A 65 -1.91 6.91 11.84
C ARG A 65 -2.68 5.58 11.80
N PRO A 66 -3.38 5.21 12.89
CA PRO A 66 -4.11 3.94 12.96
C PRO A 66 -5.05 3.70 11.78
N GLU A 67 -5.82 4.71 11.36
CA GLU A 67 -6.76 4.62 10.24
C GLU A 67 -6.10 4.38 8.87
N GLN A 68 -4.79 4.63 8.77
CA GLN A 68 -4.01 4.33 7.56
C GLN A 68 -3.51 2.88 7.55
N ILE A 69 -3.36 2.27 8.72
CA ILE A 69 -2.73 0.96 8.89
C ILE A 69 -3.72 -0.12 9.30
N ASN A 70 -4.60 0.11 10.28
CA ASN A 70 -5.59 -0.87 10.70
C ASN A 70 -6.52 -1.25 9.54
N ARG A 71 -7.10 -2.45 9.60
CA ARG A 71 -7.95 -2.99 8.55
C ARG A 71 -9.36 -3.24 9.07
N GLU A 72 -10.31 -2.44 8.60
CA GLU A 72 -11.72 -2.66 8.85
C GLU A 72 -12.34 -3.58 7.78
N SER A 73 -13.29 -4.41 8.17
CA SER A 73 -14.09 -5.22 7.27
C SER A 73 -15.41 -5.63 7.93
N VAL A 74 -16.47 -5.66 7.16
CA VAL A 74 -17.77 -6.19 7.58
C VAL A 74 -17.87 -7.61 7.04
N TRP A 75 -17.98 -8.58 7.96
CA TRP A 75 -18.05 -9.99 7.60
C TRP A 75 -19.49 -10.44 7.47
N PRO A 76 -19.83 -11.23 6.45
CA PRO A 76 -21.15 -11.85 6.34
C PRO A 76 -21.39 -12.83 7.48
N VAL A 77 -22.63 -12.93 7.90
CA VAL A 77 -23.06 -13.82 8.98
C VAL A 77 -24.06 -14.82 8.41
N PRO A 78 -23.89 -16.14 8.63
CA PRO A 78 -24.87 -17.15 8.25
C PRO A 78 -26.23 -16.86 8.89
N GLU A 79 -27.32 -17.14 8.16
CA GLU A 79 -28.68 -16.92 8.66
C GLU A 79 -28.95 -17.76 9.93
N GLY A 80 -29.60 -17.15 10.91
CA GLY A 80 -29.92 -17.79 12.19
C GLY A 80 -28.75 -17.87 13.19
N THR A 81 -27.59 -17.29 12.89
CA THR A 81 -26.46 -17.24 13.82
C THR A 81 -26.84 -16.46 15.08
N THR A 82 -26.74 -17.10 16.24
CA THR A 82 -26.96 -16.46 17.53
C THR A 82 -25.67 -15.80 18.03
N VAL A 83 -25.82 -14.88 19.00
CA VAL A 83 -24.66 -14.25 19.67
C VAL A 83 -23.73 -15.33 20.28
N ALA A 84 -24.29 -16.35 20.93
CA ALA A 84 -23.49 -17.43 21.53
C ALA A 84 -22.71 -18.21 20.45
N THR A 85 -23.38 -18.62 19.35
CA THR A 85 -22.72 -19.30 18.22
C THR A 85 -21.61 -18.42 17.61
N ALA A 86 -21.84 -17.11 17.49
CA ALA A 86 -20.86 -16.16 16.98
C ALA A 86 -19.63 -16.09 17.88
N VAL A 87 -19.82 -15.95 19.20
CA VAL A 87 -18.72 -15.90 20.18
C VAL A 87 -17.90 -17.20 20.18
N ASP A 88 -18.57 -18.37 20.11
CA ASP A 88 -17.89 -19.66 20.03
C ASP A 88 -17.08 -19.81 18.72
N ALA A 89 -17.63 -19.36 17.60
CA ALA A 89 -16.93 -19.36 16.33
C ALA A 89 -15.71 -18.41 16.34
N LEU A 90 -15.83 -17.22 16.94
CA LEU A 90 -14.70 -16.29 17.12
C LEU A 90 -13.63 -16.87 18.03
N ARG A 91 -14.02 -17.55 19.13
CA ARG A 91 -13.09 -18.29 20.00
C ARG A 91 -12.32 -19.34 19.20
N ALA A 92 -13.02 -20.19 18.46
CA ALA A 92 -12.40 -21.23 17.64
C ALA A 92 -11.44 -20.65 16.58
N LEU A 93 -11.76 -19.48 16.00
CA LEU A 93 -10.91 -18.76 15.06
C LEU A 93 -9.60 -18.31 15.73
N LEU A 94 -9.68 -17.73 16.93
CA LEU A 94 -8.51 -17.28 17.71
C LEU A 94 -7.64 -18.47 18.14
N GLU A 95 -8.25 -19.57 18.58
CA GLU A 95 -7.55 -20.79 19.00
C GLU A 95 -6.81 -21.44 17.83
N ARG A 96 -7.43 -21.43 16.64
CA ARG A 96 -6.89 -22.01 15.41
C ARG A 96 -5.66 -21.28 14.87
N HIS A 97 -5.62 -19.94 14.95
CA HIS A 97 -4.64 -19.12 14.26
C HIS A 97 -3.71 -18.38 15.23
N GLU A 98 -2.46 -18.83 15.34
CA GLU A 98 -1.43 -18.23 16.21
C GLU A 98 -1.21 -16.75 15.95
N SER A 99 -1.26 -16.29 14.69
CA SER A 99 -1.08 -14.87 14.34
C SER A 99 -2.06 -13.95 15.03
N LEU A 100 -3.28 -14.43 15.29
CA LEU A 100 -4.31 -13.65 16.00
C LEU A 100 -4.00 -13.51 17.50
N ARG A 101 -3.19 -14.41 18.04
CA ARG A 101 -2.77 -14.48 19.45
C ARG A 101 -1.33 -13.99 19.66
N THR A 102 -0.72 -13.46 18.60
CA THR A 102 0.66 -12.96 18.63
C THR A 102 0.70 -11.53 19.16
N VAL A 103 1.58 -11.28 20.11
CA VAL A 103 1.85 -9.96 20.70
C VAL A 103 3.29 -9.53 20.41
N PHE A 104 3.56 -8.25 20.54
CA PHE A 104 4.83 -7.63 20.23
C PHE A 104 5.34 -6.83 21.43
N PRO A 105 6.03 -7.47 22.38
CA PRO A 105 6.58 -6.78 23.55
C PRO A 105 7.57 -5.69 23.13
N PRO A 106 7.65 -4.58 23.89
CA PRO A 106 8.64 -3.53 23.65
C PRO A 106 10.06 -4.09 23.64
N GLY A 107 10.85 -3.66 22.67
CA GLY A 107 12.26 -4.01 22.55
C GLY A 107 13.14 -3.24 23.54
N PRO A 108 14.44 -3.64 23.67
CA PRO A 108 15.37 -3.04 24.62
C PRO A 108 15.89 -1.66 24.17
N GLY A 109 15.63 -1.24 22.94
CA GLY A 109 16.02 0.06 22.38
C GLY A 109 15.30 1.22 23.07
N LYS A 110 15.85 2.45 22.98
CA LYS A 110 15.28 3.65 23.59
C LYS A 110 13.89 4.00 23.03
N ASP A 111 13.63 3.64 21.78
CA ASP A 111 12.36 3.82 21.08
C ASP A 111 11.34 2.72 21.43
N GLY A 112 11.77 1.66 22.12
CA GLY A 112 10.91 0.53 22.49
C GLY A 112 10.42 -0.28 21.30
N PHE A 113 11.03 -0.15 20.09
CA PHE A 113 10.60 -0.89 18.90
C PHE A 113 10.64 -2.40 19.15
N PRO A 114 9.55 -3.16 18.88
CA PRO A 114 9.51 -4.60 19.10
C PRO A 114 10.53 -5.34 18.21
N GLU A 115 11.36 -6.17 18.81
CA GLU A 115 12.33 -7.01 18.08
C GLU A 115 11.90 -8.48 18.02
N ARG A 116 10.87 -8.83 18.80
CA ARG A 116 10.40 -10.21 18.97
C ARG A 116 8.87 -10.26 18.91
N GLN A 117 8.38 -11.41 18.52
CA GLN A 117 6.98 -11.80 18.66
C GLN A 117 6.85 -12.84 19.78
N GLU A 118 5.69 -12.86 20.42
CA GLU A 118 5.31 -13.84 21.41
C GLU A 118 3.89 -14.34 21.14
N VAL A 119 3.73 -15.65 20.98
CA VAL A 119 2.42 -16.29 20.77
C VAL A 119 1.85 -16.67 22.12
N ARG A 120 0.68 -16.11 22.46
CA ARG A 120 -0.05 -16.43 23.69
C ARG A 120 -0.83 -17.74 23.53
N ALA A 121 -0.65 -18.68 24.46
CA ALA A 121 -1.43 -19.92 24.48
C ALA A 121 -2.86 -19.68 24.98
N GLU A 122 -3.07 -18.72 25.88
CA GLU A 122 -4.36 -18.38 26.47
C GLU A 122 -4.52 -16.86 26.58
N GLY A 123 -5.75 -16.41 26.72
CA GLY A 123 -6.09 -15.03 26.91
C GLY A 123 -7.59 -14.78 26.91
N GLU A 124 -7.94 -13.51 26.98
CA GLU A 124 -9.33 -13.06 26.89
C GLU A 124 -9.53 -12.20 25.64
N PHE A 125 -10.75 -12.20 25.11
CA PHE A 125 -11.16 -11.31 24.04
C PHE A 125 -12.54 -10.75 24.34
N THR A 126 -12.82 -9.57 23.81
CA THR A 126 -14.10 -8.88 23.98
C THR A 126 -14.83 -8.78 22.67
N VAL A 127 -16.16 -8.85 22.72
CA VAL A 127 -17.08 -8.68 21.60
C VAL A 127 -18.10 -7.61 22.00
N ALA A 128 -18.14 -6.50 21.30
CA ALA A 128 -19.14 -5.47 21.51
C ALA A 128 -20.47 -5.89 20.86
N LEU A 129 -21.59 -5.63 21.56
CA LEU A 129 -22.94 -5.86 21.05
C LEU A 129 -23.61 -4.52 20.77
N VAL A 130 -24.04 -4.30 19.51
CA VAL A 130 -24.74 -3.09 19.12
C VAL A 130 -26.11 -3.48 18.55
N PRO A 131 -27.21 -3.06 19.20
CA PRO A 131 -28.54 -3.32 18.70
C PRO A 131 -28.82 -2.60 17.36
N VAL A 132 -29.38 -3.31 16.38
CA VAL A 132 -29.74 -2.71 15.09
C VAL A 132 -30.98 -1.81 15.18
N GLY A 133 -31.85 -1.99 16.20
CA GLY A 133 -33.12 -1.25 16.32
C GLY A 133 -34.05 -1.53 15.13
N ASP A 134 -34.80 -0.52 14.74
CA ASP A 134 -35.77 -0.61 13.62
C ASP A 134 -35.14 -0.39 12.24
N ARG A 135 -33.83 -0.62 12.08
CA ARG A 135 -33.11 -0.42 10.81
C ARG A 135 -33.41 -1.53 9.83
N ASP A 136 -33.62 -1.17 8.57
CA ASP A 136 -33.63 -2.13 7.46
C ASP A 136 -32.20 -2.59 7.11
N GLY A 137 -32.09 -3.50 6.14
CA GLY A 137 -30.80 -4.05 5.74
C GLY A 137 -29.78 -2.99 5.31
N ALA A 138 -30.20 -1.96 4.59
CA ALA A 138 -29.33 -0.85 4.17
C ALA A 138 -28.90 0.02 5.36
N GLY A 139 -29.80 0.27 6.31
CA GLY A 139 -29.48 0.97 7.56
C GLY A 139 -28.53 0.18 8.47
N ILE A 140 -28.64 -1.17 8.48
CA ILE A 140 -27.71 -2.04 9.22
C ILE A 140 -26.31 -1.98 8.57
N ASP A 141 -26.22 -2.01 7.24
CA ASP A 141 -24.96 -1.91 6.53
C ASP A 141 -24.29 -0.54 6.77
N ALA A 142 -25.06 0.55 6.72
CA ALA A 142 -24.55 1.89 7.03
C ALA A 142 -24.02 2.01 8.48
N LEU A 143 -24.73 1.40 9.45
CA LEU A 143 -24.26 1.34 10.84
C LEU A 143 -22.97 0.52 10.97
N ALA A 144 -22.86 -0.61 10.28
CA ALA A 144 -21.64 -1.41 10.28
C ALA A 144 -20.44 -0.63 9.76
N ASP A 145 -20.62 0.11 8.67
CA ASP A 145 -19.60 0.97 8.08
C ASP A 145 -19.20 2.13 9.00
N GLU A 146 -20.14 2.73 9.71
CA GLU A 146 -19.89 3.80 10.68
C GLU A 146 -19.04 3.29 11.85
N LEU A 147 -19.42 2.15 12.43
CA LEU A 147 -18.70 1.52 13.52
C LEU A 147 -17.28 1.08 13.11
N GLY A 148 -17.14 0.50 11.94
CA GLY A 148 -15.83 0.12 11.39
C GLY A 148 -14.90 1.33 11.23
N ARG A 149 -15.40 2.43 10.65
CA ARG A 149 -14.63 3.68 10.49
C ARG A 149 -14.26 4.33 11.83
N ALA A 150 -15.11 4.24 12.82
CA ALA A 150 -14.80 4.77 14.16
C ALA A 150 -13.72 3.91 14.84
N ASP A 151 -13.83 2.58 14.76
CA ASP A 151 -12.93 1.67 15.45
C ASP A 151 -11.55 1.57 14.75
N VAL A 152 -11.48 1.70 13.44
CA VAL A 152 -10.20 1.65 12.70
C VAL A 152 -9.22 2.74 13.14
N ALA A 153 -9.72 3.89 13.61
CA ALA A 153 -8.92 5.01 14.10
C ALA A 153 -8.33 4.77 15.51
N VAL A 154 -8.78 3.72 16.21
CA VAL A 154 -8.26 3.37 17.53
C VAL A 154 -6.98 2.53 17.40
N PRO A 155 -5.86 2.93 18.02
CA PRO A 155 -4.63 2.14 17.98
C PRO A 155 -4.81 0.79 18.71
N PHE A 156 -4.03 -0.22 18.28
CA PHE A 156 -3.94 -1.48 18.99
C PHE A 156 -2.84 -1.42 20.07
N ASP A 157 -3.15 -1.97 21.26
CA ASP A 157 -2.09 -2.31 22.20
C ASP A 157 -1.32 -3.51 21.66
N LEU A 158 -0.06 -3.29 21.28
CA LEU A 158 0.78 -4.32 20.70
C LEU A 158 1.19 -5.41 21.71
N THR A 159 1.05 -5.16 23.01
CA THR A 159 1.39 -6.10 24.09
C THR A 159 0.23 -7.01 24.50
N ALA A 160 -0.98 -6.72 24.05
CA ALA A 160 -2.21 -7.47 24.35
C ALA A 160 -2.70 -8.25 23.12
N ALA A 161 -3.28 -9.43 23.33
CA ALA A 161 -4.02 -10.20 22.33
C ALA A 161 -5.53 -10.01 22.55
N PRO A 162 -6.38 -10.22 21.52
CA PRO A 162 -6.06 -10.65 20.15
C PRO A 162 -5.69 -9.47 19.23
N ARG A 163 -5.22 -9.84 18.01
CA ARG A 163 -4.95 -8.87 16.93
C ARG A 163 -6.19 -8.45 16.16
N LEU A 164 -7.37 -8.77 16.63
CA LEU A 164 -8.68 -8.39 16.06
C LEU A 164 -9.57 -7.81 17.15
N ARG A 165 -10.41 -6.84 16.77
CA ARG A 165 -11.54 -6.34 17.58
C ARG A 165 -12.83 -6.72 16.87
N PHE A 166 -13.89 -6.98 17.64
CA PHE A 166 -15.14 -7.55 17.14
C PHE A 166 -16.34 -6.74 17.63
N THR A 167 -17.25 -6.39 16.71
CA THR A 167 -18.55 -5.81 17.02
C THR A 167 -19.64 -6.59 16.29
N LEU A 168 -20.60 -7.14 17.05
CA LEU A 168 -21.78 -7.81 16.51
C LEU A 168 -22.96 -6.83 16.46
N LEU A 169 -23.57 -6.69 15.30
CA LEU A 169 -24.82 -5.98 15.12
C LEU A 169 -25.97 -6.96 15.35
N THR A 170 -26.80 -6.70 16.37
CA THR A 170 -27.72 -7.71 16.90
C THR A 170 -29.18 -7.25 16.92
N GLU A 171 -30.10 -8.20 16.69
CA GLU A 171 -31.54 -8.07 16.99
C GLU A 171 -31.92 -9.17 17.97
N GLY A 172 -32.13 -8.78 19.23
CA GLY A 172 -32.26 -9.76 20.31
C GLY A 172 -31.04 -10.64 20.41
N ARG A 173 -31.22 -11.96 20.17
CA ARG A 173 -30.12 -12.95 20.21
C ARG A 173 -29.51 -13.24 18.82
N LEU A 174 -30.06 -12.69 17.76
CA LEU A 174 -29.60 -12.94 16.39
C LEU A 174 -28.56 -11.91 15.97
N VAL A 175 -27.59 -12.36 15.18
CA VAL A 175 -26.52 -11.53 14.63
C VAL A 175 -26.80 -11.24 13.15
N HIS A 176 -26.80 -9.97 12.76
CA HIS A 176 -27.00 -9.52 11.38
C HIS A 176 -25.68 -9.27 10.64
N ARG A 177 -24.71 -8.64 11.34
CA ARG A 177 -23.38 -8.32 10.79
C ARG A 177 -22.32 -8.48 11.86
N LEU A 178 -21.11 -8.82 11.42
CA LEU A 178 -19.91 -8.81 12.24
C LEU A 178 -18.95 -7.76 11.67
N VAL A 179 -18.68 -6.71 12.42
CA VAL A 179 -17.65 -5.73 12.10
C VAL A 179 -16.35 -6.19 12.75
N VAL A 180 -15.29 -6.28 11.95
CA VAL A 180 -13.96 -6.70 12.41
C VAL A 180 -12.95 -5.62 12.06
N VAL A 181 -12.15 -5.22 13.05
CA VAL A 181 -10.96 -4.39 12.82
C VAL A 181 -9.73 -5.19 13.18
N GLY A 182 -8.79 -5.28 12.24
CA GLY A 182 -7.55 -6.05 12.38
C GLY A 182 -6.32 -5.16 12.49
N CYS A 183 -5.43 -5.52 13.42
CA CYS A 183 -4.08 -4.97 13.49
C CYS A 183 -3.27 -5.49 12.29
N HIS A 184 -2.74 -4.60 11.46
CA HIS A 184 -2.04 -5.03 10.25
C HIS A 184 -0.74 -5.81 10.50
N ALA A 185 -0.16 -5.72 11.71
CA ALA A 185 0.95 -6.60 12.10
C ALA A 185 0.52 -8.07 12.30
N GLY A 186 -0.78 -8.32 12.53
CA GLY A 186 -1.35 -9.67 12.68
C GLY A 186 -2.00 -10.21 11.42
N VAL A 187 -2.52 -9.34 10.53
CA VAL A 187 -3.29 -9.75 9.35
C VAL A 187 -3.08 -8.79 8.17
N ASP A 188 -3.00 -9.34 6.96
CA ASP A 188 -3.10 -8.59 5.70
C ASP A 188 -4.43 -8.85 4.97
N GLY A 189 -4.64 -8.22 3.82
CA GLY A 189 -5.89 -8.34 3.07
C GLY A 189 -6.23 -9.79 2.67
N VAL A 190 -5.25 -10.60 2.28
CA VAL A 190 -5.46 -12.02 1.96
C VAL A 190 -5.79 -12.82 3.23
N ALA A 191 -5.09 -12.55 4.34
CA ALA A 191 -5.39 -13.19 5.61
C ALA A 191 -6.83 -12.90 6.08
N VAL A 192 -7.32 -11.66 5.91
CA VAL A 192 -8.73 -11.30 6.21
C VAL A 192 -9.69 -12.15 5.39
N THR A 193 -9.44 -12.32 4.10
CA THR A 193 -10.29 -13.16 3.23
C THR A 193 -10.31 -14.63 3.68
N LEU A 194 -9.15 -15.18 4.05
CA LEU A 194 -9.06 -16.54 4.58
C LEU A 194 -9.78 -16.67 5.93
N LEU A 195 -9.69 -15.64 6.78
CA LEU A 195 -10.42 -15.61 8.05
C LEU A 195 -11.93 -15.55 7.86
N ILE A 196 -12.43 -14.79 6.87
CA ILE A 196 -13.87 -14.78 6.54
C ILE A 196 -14.33 -16.17 6.11
N ARG A 197 -13.56 -16.89 5.30
CA ARG A 197 -13.86 -18.29 4.92
C ARG A 197 -13.98 -19.18 6.15
N ASP A 198 -13.00 -19.15 7.03
CA ASP A 198 -12.98 -19.98 8.25
C ASP A 198 -14.10 -19.56 9.23
N TRP A 199 -14.36 -18.26 9.36
CA TRP A 199 -15.48 -17.72 10.13
C TRP A 199 -16.84 -18.27 9.66
N LEU A 200 -17.13 -18.19 8.36
CA LEU A 200 -18.39 -18.65 7.80
C LEU A 200 -18.61 -20.14 8.06
N ALA A 201 -17.56 -20.95 7.93
CA ALA A 201 -17.63 -22.37 8.21
C ALA A 201 -17.89 -22.66 9.71
N LEU A 202 -17.15 -21.99 10.61
CA LEU A 202 -17.30 -22.14 12.06
C LEU A 202 -18.66 -21.67 12.55
N ALA A 203 -19.14 -20.50 12.08
CA ALA A 203 -20.44 -19.95 12.43
C ALA A 203 -21.61 -20.81 11.91
N ALA A 204 -21.40 -21.55 10.83
CA ALA A 204 -22.33 -22.59 10.34
C ALA A 204 -22.21 -23.93 11.06
N GLY A 205 -21.38 -24.04 12.11
CA GLY A 205 -21.20 -25.26 12.92
C GLY A 205 -20.24 -26.29 12.32
N ALA A 206 -19.46 -25.95 11.29
CA ALA A 206 -18.48 -26.86 10.72
C ALA A 206 -17.26 -27.03 11.64
N GLN A 207 -16.68 -28.22 11.66
CA GLN A 207 -15.39 -28.48 12.26
C GLN A 207 -14.29 -28.33 11.19
N LEU A 208 -13.35 -27.42 11.41
CA LEU A 208 -12.23 -27.24 10.50
C LEU A 208 -11.05 -28.15 10.88
N PRO A 209 -10.35 -28.76 9.90
CA PRO A 209 -9.12 -29.49 10.16
C PRO A 209 -8.04 -28.54 10.73
N PRO A 210 -7.00 -29.04 11.42
CA PRO A 210 -5.89 -28.21 11.88
C PRO A 210 -5.35 -27.31 10.76
N ALA A 211 -4.90 -26.10 11.11
CA ALA A 211 -4.32 -25.18 10.12
C ALA A 211 -3.07 -25.83 9.50
N GLY A 212 -3.06 -25.97 8.17
CA GLY A 212 -1.98 -26.64 7.43
C GLY A 212 -0.83 -25.70 7.04
N SER A 213 -0.98 -24.39 7.26
CA SER A 213 0.03 -23.39 6.93
C SER A 213 1.05 -23.22 8.07
N ARG A 214 2.21 -22.67 7.75
CA ARG A 214 3.25 -22.35 8.76
C ARG A 214 2.72 -21.37 9.79
N THR A 215 3.14 -21.58 11.03
CA THR A 215 2.93 -20.60 12.12
C THR A 215 3.85 -19.38 11.95
N PRO A 216 3.57 -18.26 12.63
CA PRO A 216 4.44 -17.08 12.58
C PRO A 216 5.88 -17.36 13.04
N LEU A 217 6.07 -18.21 14.04
CA LEU A 217 7.41 -18.60 14.52
C LEU A 217 8.16 -19.46 13.51
N GLU A 218 7.49 -20.43 12.88
CA GLU A 218 8.09 -21.25 11.81
C GLU A 218 8.43 -20.41 10.58
N LEU A 219 7.60 -19.43 10.23
CA LEU A 219 7.87 -18.50 9.14
C LEU A 219 9.12 -17.65 9.44
N ALA A 220 9.21 -17.06 10.62
CA ALA A 220 10.38 -16.28 11.04
C ALA A 220 11.67 -17.11 10.99
N ALA A 221 11.62 -18.37 11.44
CA ALA A 221 12.78 -19.28 11.36
C ALA A 221 13.18 -19.56 9.90
N LEU A 222 12.20 -19.75 9.00
CA LEU A 222 12.45 -19.93 7.56
C LEU A 222 13.10 -18.70 6.93
N GLU A 223 12.58 -17.50 7.24
CA GLU A 223 13.08 -16.23 6.73
C GLU A 223 14.52 -15.95 7.21
N GLN A 224 14.86 -16.36 8.41
CA GLN A 224 16.21 -16.25 8.97
C GLN A 224 17.15 -17.38 8.58
N SER A 225 16.68 -18.38 7.84
CA SER A 225 17.55 -19.42 7.30
C SER A 225 18.57 -18.85 6.29
N PRO A 226 19.67 -19.58 5.98
CA PRO A 226 20.60 -19.15 4.93
C PRO A 226 19.91 -18.90 3.57
N GLN A 227 18.86 -19.67 3.25
CA GLN A 227 18.08 -19.47 2.03
C GLN A 227 17.21 -18.20 2.11
N GLY A 228 16.55 -17.95 3.25
CA GLY A 228 15.76 -16.73 3.47
C GLY A 228 16.62 -15.47 3.36
N ARG A 229 17.77 -15.47 4.03
CA ARG A 229 18.74 -14.36 3.95
C ARG A 229 19.26 -14.10 2.53
N ARG A 230 19.54 -15.15 1.74
CA ARG A 230 19.91 -14.98 0.32
C ARG A 230 18.78 -14.36 -0.49
N LYS A 231 17.53 -14.76 -0.24
CA LYS A 231 16.35 -14.20 -0.93
C LYS A 231 16.19 -12.72 -0.62
N THR A 232 16.27 -12.31 0.64
CA THR A 232 16.16 -10.90 1.03
C THR A 232 17.32 -10.05 0.52
N ALA A 233 18.54 -10.59 0.46
CA ALA A 233 19.69 -9.90 -0.13
C ALA A 233 19.51 -9.67 -1.64
N ALA A 234 18.98 -10.66 -2.38
CA ALA A 234 18.67 -10.51 -3.80
C ALA A 234 17.58 -9.47 -4.03
N ALA A 235 16.55 -9.44 -3.17
CA ALA A 235 15.50 -8.44 -3.22
C ALA A 235 16.04 -7.03 -2.97
N LEU A 236 16.90 -6.85 -1.98
CA LEU A 236 17.56 -5.56 -1.68
C LEU A 236 18.38 -5.06 -2.87
N LYS A 237 19.15 -5.96 -3.52
CA LYS A 237 19.91 -5.61 -4.74
C LYS A 237 19.01 -5.20 -5.90
N HIS A 238 17.86 -5.85 -6.09
CA HIS A 238 16.87 -5.44 -7.09
C HIS A 238 16.34 -4.05 -6.80
N TRP A 239 15.95 -3.77 -5.55
CA TRP A 239 15.50 -2.45 -5.12
C TRP A 239 16.56 -1.38 -5.37
N GLU A 240 17.82 -1.63 -4.99
CA GLU A 240 18.92 -0.71 -5.24
C GLU A 240 19.06 -0.37 -6.74
N SER A 241 19.00 -1.39 -7.59
CA SER A 241 19.05 -1.18 -9.04
C SER A 241 17.91 -0.30 -9.54
N VAL A 242 16.66 -0.56 -9.10
CA VAL A 242 15.49 0.23 -9.51
C VAL A 242 15.55 1.66 -8.97
N LEU A 243 15.89 1.84 -7.70
CA LEU A 243 15.99 3.16 -7.06
C LEU A 243 17.12 4.01 -7.64
N THR A 244 18.19 3.38 -8.11
CA THR A 244 19.34 4.10 -8.71
C THR A 244 19.05 4.53 -10.15
N ALA A 245 18.40 3.68 -10.94
CA ALA A 245 18.20 3.92 -12.37
C ALA A 245 16.84 4.57 -12.71
N GLY A 246 15.79 4.22 -11.96
CA GLY A 246 14.43 4.71 -12.22
C GLY A 246 14.17 6.11 -11.69
N PRO A 247 13.03 6.73 -12.03
CA PRO A 247 12.64 8.02 -11.48
C PRO A 247 12.39 7.96 -9.97
N SER A 248 12.82 8.98 -9.25
CA SER A 248 12.52 9.13 -7.82
C SER A 248 11.08 9.54 -7.58
N SER A 249 10.45 10.20 -8.55
CA SER A 249 9.08 10.70 -8.51
C SER A 249 8.43 10.52 -9.89
N SER A 250 7.18 10.09 -9.91
CA SER A 250 6.39 9.92 -11.14
C SER A 250 5.63 11.18 -11.52
N PHE A 251 5.04 11.87 -10.53
CA PHE A 251 4.29 13.10 -10.73
C PHE A 251 5.08 14.30 -10.23
N SER A 252 5.00 15.40 -10.99
CA SER A 252 5.74 16.64 -10.70
C SER A 252 5.01 17.50 -9.65
N VAL A 253 4.76 16.93 -8.46
CA VAL A 253 4.08 17.59 -7.33
C VAL A 253 4.72 17.17 -6.00
N ASP A 254 4.87 18.15 -5.11
CA ASP A 254 5.46 17.99 -3.78
C ASP A 254 4.41 17.54 -2.73
N GLY A 255 4.87 17.29 -1.52
CA GLY A 255 4.04 17.11 -0.32
C GLY A 255 3.71 15.67 0.04
N MET A 256 4.43 14.66 -0.47
CA MET A 256 4.33 13.29 0.03
C MET A 256 5.14 13.12 1.30
N THR A 257 4.58 13.51 2.43
CA THR A 257 5.19 13.25 3.74
C THR A 257 4.48 12.09 4.44
N PRO A 258 5.22 11.22 5.15
CA PRO A 258 4.62 10.20 6.01
C PRO A 258 3.64 10.83 7.01
N GLY A 259 2.48 10.21 7.22
CA GLY A 259 1.46 10.71 8.13
C GLY A 259 0.63 11.89 7.62
N ALA A 260 0.96 12.52 6.50
CA ALA A 260 0.12 13.52 5.87
C ALA A 260 -1.18 12.88 5.38
N ALA A 261 -2.31 13.41 5.82
CA ALA A 261 -3.62 12.90 5.49
C ALA A 261 -4.45 13.96 4.78
N GLU A 262 -4.10 14.27 3.56
CA GLU A 262 -5.08 14.79 2.64
C GLU A 262 -5.94 13.63 2.15
N GLY A 263 -7.28 13.79 2.13
CA GLY A 263 -8.18 12.78 1.61
C GLY A 263 -7.89 12.53 0.13
N THR A 264 -7.52 11.29 -0.20
CA THR A 264 -7.36 10.85 -1.58
C THR A 264 -8.72 10.44 -2.11
N ALA A 265 -9.20 11.10 -3.16
CA ALA A 265 -10.49 10.78 -3.78
C ALA A 265 -10.50 9.34 -4.29
N ALA A 266 -11.58 8.62 -3.99
CA ALA A 266 -11.73 7.22 -4.35
C ALA A 266 -12.99 7.00 -5.19
N LEU A 267 -12.89 6.17 -6.21
CA LEU A 267 -14.03 5.71 -7.01
C LEU A 267 -13.93 4.22 -7.34
N LEU A 268 -15.07 3.58 -7.48
CA LEU A 268 -15.22 2.22 -7.94
C LEU A 268 -15.73 2.23 -9.38
N LEU A 269 -15.09 1.46 -10.26
CA LEU A 269 -15.59 1.17 -11.60
C LEU A 269 -15.95 -0.30 -11.72
N ARG A 270 -17.11 -0.56 -12.35
CA ARG A 270 -17.59 -1.90 -12.68
C ARG A 270 -18.01 -1.97 -14.15
N SER A 271 -17.55 -3.02 -14.88
CA SER A 271 -17.89 -3.21 -16.29
C SER A 271 -17.84 -4.69 -16.67
N ARG A 272 -18.93 -5.18 -17.25
CA ARG A 272 -18.98 -6.54 -17.79
C ARG A 272 -18.35 -6.62 -19.17
N THR A 273 -18.57 -5.60 -20.01
CA THR A 273 -17.96 -5.55 -21.34
C THR A 273 -16.43 -5.51 -21.24
N ALA A 274 -15.88 -4.69 -20.32
CA ALA A 274 -14.44 -4.62 -20.11
C ALA A 274 -13.82 -5.92 -19.60
N ALA A 275 -14.57 -6.77 -18.86
CA ALA A 275 -14.08 -8.09 -18.48
C ALA A 275 -13.92 -9.01 -19.72
N ALA A 276 -14.87 -8.99 -20.66
CA ALA A 276 -14.78 -9.74 -21.92
C ALA A 276 -13.63 -9.23 -22.81
N ASP A 277 -13.45 -7.91 -22.89
CA ASP A 277 -12.35 -7.28 -23.62
C ASP A 277 -11.00 -7.66 -23.01
N LEU A 278 -10.88 -7.59 -21.67
CA LEU A 278 -9.69 -8.02 -20.93
C LEU A 278 -9.35 -9.48 -21.25
N GLU A 279 -10.33 -10.37 -21.22
CA GLU A 279 -10.14 -11.78 -21.58
C GLU A 279 -9.65 -11.96 -23.02
N ALA A 280 -10.19 -11.17 -23.98
CA ALA A 280 -9.74 -11.19 -25.37
C ALA A 280 -8.28 -10.74 -25.52
N VAL A 281 -7.89 -9.67 -24.83
CA VAL A 281 -6.49 -9.19 -24.80
C VAL A 281 -5.58 -10.22 -24.15
N CYS A 282 -5.98 -10.83 -23.03
CA CYS A 282 -5.21 -11.88 -22.36
C CYS A 282 -4.95 -13.08 -23.27
N ARG A 283 -5.97 -13.54 -24.01
CA ARG A 283 -5.82 -14.65 -24.97
C ARG A 283 -4.86 -14.31 -26.11
N ARG A 284 -4.95 -13.09 -26.68
CA ARG A 284 -4.08 -12.65 -27.77
C ARG A 284 -2.63 -12.50 -27.33
N THR A 285 -2.38 -11.89 -26.17
CA THR A 285 -1.03 -11.57 -25.69
C THR A 285 -0.40 -12.68 -24.85
N ALA A 286 -1.14 -13.74 -24.53
CA ALA A 286 -0.74 -14.80 -23.59
C ALA A 286 -0.24 -14.23 -22.24
N ALA A 287 -0.88 -13.14 -21.78
CA ALA A 287 -0.62 -12.49 -20.50
C ALA A 287 -1.80 -12.68 -19.54
N GLY A 288 -1.52 -12.73 -18.24
CA GLY A 288 -2.57 -12.78 -17.22
C GLY A 288 -3.26 -11.41 -17.05
N PRO A 289 -4.50 -11.40 -16.51
CA PRO A 289 -5.28 -10.17 -16.31
C PRO A 289 -4.52 -9.08 -15.56
N SER A 290 -3.81 -9.43 -14.49
CA SER A 290 -3.00 -8.50 -13.70
C SER A 290 -1.92 -7.78 -14.53
N ALA A 291 -1.25 -8.50 -15.43
CA ALA A 291 -0.20 -7.91 -16.26
C ALA A 291 -0.78 -6.98 -17.35
N VAL A 292 -1.94 -7.35 -17.92
CA VAL A 292 -2.66 -6.51 -18.89
C VAL A 292 -3.16 -5.23 -18.21
N LEU A 293 -3.83 -5.34 -17.07
CA LEU A 293 -4.33 -4.18 -16.31
C LEU A 293 -3.19 -3.29 -15.82
N LEU A 294 -2.08 -3.87 -15.36
CA LEU A 294 -0.90 -3.09 -14.98
C LEU A 294 -0.31 -2.32 -16.17
N ALA A 295 -0.26 -2.93 -17.37
CA ALA A 295 0.22 -2.26 -18.58
C ALA A 295 -0.69 -1.09 -18.98
N VAL A 296 -2.01 -1.31 -19.02
CA VAL A 296 -3.00 -0.25 -19.32
C VAL A 296 -2.92 0.89 -18.30
N PHE A 297 -2.89 0.55 -17.02
CA PHE A 297 -2.77 1.53 -15.94
C PHE A 297 -1.46 2.32 -16.02
N ALA A 298 -0.33 1.64 -16.27
CA ALA A 298 0.97 2.29 -16.42
C ALA A 298 1.00 3.22 -17.64
N ALA A 299 0.42 2.81 -18.77
CA ALA A 299 0.33 3.64 -19.97
C ALA A 299 -0.45 4.93 -19.72
N LEU A 300 -1.62 4.83 -19.09
CA LEU A 300 -2.44 5.99 -18.73
C LEU A 300 -1.77 6.89 -17.69
N ALA A 301 -1.11 6.30 -16.68
CA ALA A 301 -0.37 7.03 -15.65
C ALA A 301 0.83 7.77 -16.24
N ALA A 302 1.61 7.14 -17.12
CA ALA A 302 2.74 7.75 -17.81
C ALA A 302 2.29 8.89 -18.73
N HIS A 303 1.18 8.70 -19.46
CA HIS A 303 0.58 9.76 -20.27
C HIS A 303 0.20 10.96 -19.41
N ARG A 304 -0.54 10.74 -18.30
CA ARG A 304 -0.91 11.81 -17.36
C ARG A 304 0.31 12.50 -16.75
N ALA A 305 1.34 11.76 -16.40
CA ALA A 305 2.58 12.28 -15.82
C ALA A 305 3.49 12.98 -16.85
N ALA A 306 3.16 12.92 -18.14
CA ALA A 306 4.02 13.34 -19.26
C ALA A 306 5.44 12.73 -19.15
N ARG A 307 5.50 11.37 -19.00
CA ARG A 307 6.72 10.58 -18.83
C ARG A 307 6.70 9.34 -19.71
N THR A 308 7.87 8.77 -19.92
CA THR A 308 8.08 7.52 -20.66
C THR A 308 8.54 6.36 -19.78
N ASP A 309 8.78 6.62 -18.51
CA ASP A 309 9.32 5.67 -17.53
C ASP A 309 8.61 5.85 -16.19
N LEU A 310 8.32 4.75 -15.50
CA LEU A 310 7.67 4.74 -14.19
C LEU A 310 8.34 3.77 -13.23
N VAL A 311 8.28 4.07 -11.94
CA VAL A 311 8.49 3.11 -10.87
C VAL A 311 7.16 2.93 -10.13
N ILE A 312 6.68 1.69 -10.11
CA ILE A 312 5.39 1.31 -9.52
C ILE A 312 5.65 0.40 -8.33
N SER A 313 5.03 0.70 -7.20
CA SER A 313 4.95 -0.23 -6.06
C SER A 313 3.72 -1.12 -6.22
N ALA A 314 3.92 -2.37 -6.62
CA ALA A 314 2.85 -3.35 -6.64
C ALA A 314 2.86 -4.16 -5.34
N LEU A 315 1.68 -4.36 -4.71
CA LEU A 315 1.59 -5.16 -3.50
C LEU A 315 1.65 -6.66 -3.86
N SER A 316 2.64 -7.35 -3.33
CA SER A 316 2.78 -8.80 -3.44
C SER A 316 2.21 -9.47 -2.21
N ALA A 317 1.28 -10.40 -2.39
CA ALA A 317 0.75 -11.21 -1.29
C ALA A 317 1.78 -12.18 -0.69
N ASN A 318 2.90 -12.43 -1.37
CA ASN A 318 3.97 -13.37 -0.97
C ASN A 318 3.49 -14.79 -0.62
N ARG A 319 2.36 -15.24 -1.21
CA ARG A 319 1.72 -16.56 -1.00
C ARG A 319 1.89 -17.54 -2.16
N GLN A 320 2.85 -17.31 -3.05
CA GLN A 320 3.10 -18.17 -4.23
C GLN A 320 3.55 -19.60 -3.86
N ARG A 321 4.05 -19.82 -2.63
CA ARG A 321 4.41 -21.14 -2.13
C ARG A 321 3.21 -21.81 -1.47
N SER A 322 2.92 -23.06 -1.80
CA SER A 322 1.80 -23.82 -1.22
C SER A 322 1.79 -23.82 0.31
N ALA A 323 2.96 -23.89 0.95
CA ALA A 323 3.10 -23.83 2.41
C ALA A 323 2.68 -22.47 3.04
N LEU A 324 2.48 -21.42 2.24
CA LEU A 324 2.05 -20.09 2.68
C LEU A 324 0.70 -19.69 2.09
N ALA A 325 0.08 -20.52 1.25
CA ALA A 325 -1.19 -20.19 0.57
C ALA A 325 -2.29 -19.83 1.57
N ASP A 326 -2.44 -20.62 2.63
CA ASP A 326 -3.43 -20.42 3.69
C ASP A 326 -2.84 -19.79 4.97
N HIS A 327 -1.69 -19.13 4.86
CA HIS A 327 -1.07 -18.49 6.04
C HIS A 327 -1.90 -17.29 6.51
N ILE A 328 -2.34 -17.33 7.75
CA ILE A 328 -2.91 -16.19 8.45
C ILE A 328 -1.76 -15.39 9.08
N GLY A 329 -1.62 -14.17 8.64
CA GLY A 329 -0.54 -13.27 9.05
C GLY A 329 -0.34 -12.17 8.04
N THR A 330 0.61 -11.28 8.28
CA THR A 330 0.99 -10.24 7.34
C THR A 330 2.20 -10.70 6.52
N LEU A 331 1.98 -10.96 5.23
CA LEU A 331 3.01 -11.33 4.24
C LEU A 331 3.13 -10.27 3.14
N ALA A 332 2.11 -9.42 3.00
CA ALA A 332 2.05 -8.44 1.92
C ALA A 332 3.19 -7.43 2.05
N GLN A 333 3.97 -7.28 0.98
CA GLN A 333 5.06 -6.31 0.87
C GLN A 333 5.10 -5.71 -0.54
N ASP A 334 5.77 -4.57 -0.69
CA ASP A 334 5.95 -3.93 -1.99
C ASP A 334 6.87 -4.75 -2.90
N ALA A 335 6.41 -4.93 -4.14
CA ALA A 335 7.23 -5.32 -5.29
C ALA A 335 7.53 -4.07 -6.10
N LEU A 336 8.79 -3.68 -6.19
CA LEU A 336 9.17 -2.49 -6.95
C LEU A 336 9.37 -2.85 -8.42
N ILE A 337 8.58 -2.20 -9.29
CA ILE A 337 8.54 -2.47 -10.73
C ILE A 337 8.99 -1.22 -11.47
N ALA A 338 10.14 -1.27 -12.12
CA ALA A 338 10.57 -0.28 -13.09
C ALA A 338 10.02 -0.64 -14.47
N LEU A 339 9.34 0.28 -15.11
CA LEU A 339 8.69 0.05 -16.39
C LEU A 339 8.96 1.20 -17.37
N GLU A 340 9.52 0.86 -18.52
CA GLU A 340 9.60 1.75 -19.65
C GLU A 340 8.29 1.67 -20.45
N VAL A 341 7.56 2.77 -20.46
CA VAL A 341 6.20 2.87 -21.01
C VAL A 341 6.19 3.56 -22.37
N GLY A 342 7.15 4.46 -22.58
CA GLY A 342 7.28 5.18 -23.85
C GLY A 342 7.59 4.26 -25.02
N PRO A 343 7.31 4.69 -26.24
CA PRO A 343 7.64 3.90 -27.42
C PRO A 343 9.17 3.70 -27.51
N SER A 344 9.60 2.45 -27.44
CA SER A 344 11.00 2.07 -27.64
C SER A 344 11.33 2.03 -29.14
N ALA A 345 10.30 1.93 -30.01
CA ALA A 345 10.38 1.96 -31.45
C ALA A 345 9.15 2.68 -32.03
N ALA A 346 9.21 3.07 -33.30
CA ALA A 346 8.12 3.78 -33.97
C ALA A 346 6.80 2.97 -34.01
N ASP A 347 6.88 1.65 -33.95
CA ASP A 347 5.75 0.70 -34.06
C ASP A 347 5.39 0.09 -32.67
N ASP A 348 5.77 0.73 -31.56
CA ASP A 348 5.50 0.22 -30.22
C ASP A 348 4.01 0.36 -29.87
N ASP A 349 3.39 -0.76 -29.55
CA ASP A 349 1.97 -0.87 -29.24
C ASP A 349 1.73 -1.39 -27.81
N LEU A 350 0.46 -1.47 -27.43
CA LEU A 350 0.07 -1.96 -26.11
C LEU A 350 0.47 -3.43 -25.90
N ASP A 351 0.51 -4.25 -26.95
CA ASP A 351 0.89 -5.68 -26.82
C ASP A 351 2.38 -5.81 -26.47
N ALA A 352 3.24 -4.99 -27.08
CA ALA A 352 4.65 -4.90 -26.72
C ALA A 352 4.83 -4.40 -25.26
N LEU A 353 4.06 -3.39 -24.86
CA LEU A 353 4.08 -2.91 -23.46
C LEU A 353 3.59 -3.99 -22.48
N ILE A 354 2.54 -4.75 -22.81
CA ILE A 354 2.08 -5.88 -22.00
C ILE A 354 3.20 -6.92 -21.85
N GLY A 355 3.92 -7.22 -22.92
CA GLY A 355 5.09 -8.11 -22.89
C GLY A 355 6.17 -7.62 -21.92
N ARG A 356 6.56 -6.35 -22.00
CA ARG A 356 7.52 -5.73 -21.06
C ARG A 356 7.00 -5.75 -19.63
N THR A 357 5.73 -5.41 -19.42
CA THR A 357 5.09 -5.38 -18.10
C THR A 357 5.06 -6.77 -17.46
N LYS A 358 4.78 -7.82 -18.24
CA LYS A 358 4.82 -9.21 -17.76
C LYS A 358 6.19 -9.58 -17.19
N VAL A 359 7.27 -9.22 -17.88
CA VAL A 359 8.65 -9.49 -17.44
C VAL A 359 9.01 -8.65 -16.21
N ALA A 360 8.73 -7.35 -16.26
CA ALA A 360 9.04 -6.43 -15.16
C ALA A 360 8.27 -6.77 -13.87
N SER A 361 6.98 -7.09 -13.98
CA SER A 361 6.15 -7.48 -12.83
C SER A 361 6.60 -8.82 -12.25
N PHE A 362 6.90 -9.82 -13.08
CA PHE A 362 7.45 -11.09 -12.60
C PHE A 362 8.75 -10.86 -11.80
N THR A 363 9.66 -10.03 -12.31
CA THR A 363 10.91 -9.70 -11.64
C THR A 363 10.67 -8.98 -10.31
N GLY A 364 9.79 -7.98 -10.29
CA GLY A 364 9.40 -7.26 -9.06
C GLY A 364 8.80 -8.19 -8.01
N TYR A 365 7.82 -9.02 -8.39
CA TYR A 365 7.18 -9.98 -7.46
C TYR A 365 8.15 -11.05 -6.95
N TRP A 366 9.09 -11.50 -7.78
CA TRP A 366 10.13 -12.44 -7.35
C TRP A 366 11.02 -11.87 -6.24
N HIS A 367 11.23 -10.54 -6.25
CA HIS A 367 12.05 -9.80 -5.29
C HIS A 367 11.24 -9.02 -4.25
N SER A 368 10.02 -9.44 -3.93
CA SER A 368 9.12 -8.75 -2.97
C SER A 368 9.22 -9.23 -1.53
N THR A 369 10.11 -10.18 -1.21
CA THR A 369 10.35 -10.60 0.18
C THR A 369 11.48 -9.76 0.76
N LEU A 370 11.13 -8.76 1.57
CA LEU A 370 11.99 -7.66 1.96
C LEU A 370 12.30 -7.67 3.47
N ASN A 371 13.50 -7.24 3.82
CA ASN A 371 13.78 -6.73 5.16
C ASN A 371 13.50 -5.21 5.14
N ALA A 372 12.47 -4.78 5.83
CA ALA A 372 11.97 -3.39 5.77
C ALA A 372 13.00 -2.38 6.26
N ASP A 373 13.69 -2.67 7.37
CA ASP A 373 14.74 -1.81 7.90
C ASP A 373 15.83 -1.51 6.86
N LYS A 374 16.32 -2.57 6.20
CA LYS A 374 17.34 -2.44 5.16
C LYS A 374 16.83 -1.70 3.92
N VAL A 375 15.57 -1.87 3.56
CA VAL A 375 14.97 -1.14 2.43
C VAL A 375 14.82 0.34 2.77
N TRP A 376 14.37 0.67 3.97
CA TRP A 376 14.25 2.07 4.40
C TRP A 376 15.62 2.75 4.43
N GLN A 377 16.63 2.06 4.99
CA GLN A 377 18.01 2.55 4.96
C GLN A 377 18.51 2.72 3.52
N LEU A 378 18.25 1.75 2.63
CA LEU A 378 18.64 1.83 1.22
C LEU A 378 18.02 3.03 0.51
N VAL A 379 16.76 3.38 0.79
CA VAL A 379 16.13 4.58 0.21
C VAL A 379 16.89 5.84 0.60
N GLU A 380 17.30 5.96 1.86
CA GLU A 380 18.09 7.10 2.34
C GLU A 380 19.52 7.09 1.76
N ASP A 381 20.18 5.92 1.71
CA ASP A 381 21.53 5.77 1.14
C ASP A 381 21.54 6.14 -0.37
N VAL A 382 20.49 5.75 -1.11
CA VAL A 382 20.35 6.12 -2.52
C VAL A 382 20.06 7.61 -2.65
N ALA A 383 19.24 8.19 -1.77
CA ALA A 383 18.97 9.63 -1.76
C ALA A 383 20.25 10.43 -1.52
N GLU A 384 21.10 10.01 -0.57
CA GLU A 384 22.40 10.63 -0.30
C GLU A 384 23.32 10.57 -1.54
N ARG A 385 23.42 9.40 -2.19
CA ARG A 385 24.27 9.22 -3.38
C ARG A 385 23.75 9.95 -4.60
N ARG A 386 22.43 9.88 -4.85
CA ARG A 386 21.78 10.41 -6.06
C ARG A 386 21.37 11.87 -5.93
N GLY A 387 21.05 12.30 -4.72
CA GLY A 387 20.48 13.61 -4.44
C GLY A 387 18.98 13.70 -4.67
N ALA A 388 18.30 12.60 -4.95
CA ALA A 388 16.85 12.55 -5.15
C ALA A 388 16.28 11.36 -4.35
N ARG A 389 15.21 11.63 -3.59
CA ARG A 389 14.61 10.63 -2.70
C ARG A 389 13.40 10.00 -3.35
N PHE A 390 13.36 8.67 -3.34
CA PHE A 390 12.22 7.92 -3.88
C PHE A 390 10.92 8.23 -3.12
N ALA A 391 9.88 8.57 -3.88
CA ALA A 391 8.52 8.78 -3.41
C ALA A 391 7.60 7.69 -3.97
N ARG A 392 6.94 6.94 -3.10
CA ARG A 392 6.01 5.84 -3.43
C ARG A 392 4.67 6.40 -3.92
N GLN A 393 4.68 7.01 -5.11
CA GLN A 393 3.54 7.77 -5.65
C GLN A 393 2.48 6.90 -6.34
N ILE A 394 2.92 5.82 -7.02
CA ILE A 394 2.04 4.92 -7.78
C ILE A 394 2.01 3.56 -7.10
N VAL A 395 0.81 3.09 -6.78
CA VAL A 395 0.59 1.80 -6.10
C VAL A 395 -0.42 0.96 -6.89
N VAL A 396 -0.14 -0.32 -7.02
CA VAL A 396 -1.07 -1.31 -7.59
C VAL A 396 -1.27 -2.44 -6.60
N ASN A 397 -2.52 -2.78 -6.32
CA ASN A 397 -2.90 -3.86 -5.41
C ASN A 397 -3.90 -4.77 -6.11
N ASP A 398 -3.47 -5.96 -6.46
CA ASP A 398 -4.35 -6.96 -7.10
C ASP A 398 -4.91 -7.90 -6.04
N LEU A 399 -6.17 -7.73 -5.74
CA LEU A 399 -6.95 -8.53 -4.78
C LEU A 399 -7.88 -9.53 -5.49
N SER A 400 -7.91 -9.53 -6.83
CA SER A 400 -8.87 -10.34 -7.59
C SER A 400 -8.74 -11.85 -7.36
N LEU A 401 -7.53 -12.31 -7.01
CA LEU A 401 -7.27 -13.70 -6.66
C LEU A 401 -7.53 -14.04 -5.17
N ALA A 402 -7.66 -13.01 -4.34
CA ALA A 402 -7.84 -13.17 -2.90
C ALA A 402 -9.31 -13.10 -2.48
N ILE A 403 -10.15 -12.35 -3.21
CA ILE A 403 -11.56 -12.18 -2.88
C ILE A 403 -12.35 -13.38 -3.40
N PRO A 404 -13.02 -14.18 -2.53
CA PRO A 404 -13.86 -15.29 -2.98
C PRO A 404 -14.98 -14.81 -3.90
N GLU A 405 -15.31 -15.62 -4.92
CA GLU A 405 -16.43 -15.34 -5.83
C GLU A 405 -17.75 -15.16 -5.06
N THR A 406 -17.97 -15.93 -4.00
CA THR A 406 -19.15 -15.83 -3.14
C THR A 406 -19.33 -14.46 -2.47
N LEU A 407 -18.25 -13.75 -2.18
CA LEU A 407 -18.29 -12.38 -1.66
C LEU A 407 -18.43 -11.36 -2.79
N SER A 408 -17.95 -11.70 -3.98
CA SER A 408 -18.03 -10.87 -5.18
C SER A 408 -19.42 -10.93 -5.84
N ASP A 409 -20.06 -12.11 -5.87
CA ASP A 409 -21.37 -12.33 -6.53
C ASP A 409 -22.56 -11.78 -5.73
N ALA A 410 -22.35 -11.40 -4.48
CA ALA A 410 -23.39 -10.80 -3.63
C ALA A 410 -23.75 -9.35 -4.03
N ARG A 411 -22.99 -8.72 -4.91
CA ARG A 411 -23.28 -7.37 -5.39
C ARG A 411 -24.31 -7.37 -6.52
N PRO A 412 -25.26 -6.41 -6.53
CA PRO A 412 -26.18 -6.29 -7.65
C PRO A 412 -25.41 -6.01 -8.95
N ALA A 413 -25.94 -6.53 -10.06
CA ALA A 413 -25.35 -6.23 -11.38
C ALA A 413 -25.28 -4.72 -11.63
N PRO A 414 -24.22 -4.23 -12.31
CA PRO A 414 -24.12 -2.81 -12.63
C PRO A 414 -25.30 -2.33 -13.45
N THR A 415 -25.83 -1.16 -13.13
CA THR A 415 -26.98 -0.54 -13.81
C THR A 415 -26.58 0.16 -15.11
N ALA A 416 -25.29 0.48 -15.27
CA ALA A 416 -24.68 1.02 -16.47
C ALA A 416 -23.37 0.24 -16.77
N ASP A 417 -22.89 0.30 -18.01
CA ASP A 417 -21.63 -0.36 -18.37
C ASP A 417 -20.76 0.57 -19.25
N PRO A 418 -19.68 1.16 -18.71
CA PRO A 418 -19.20 1.02 -17.33
C PRO A 418 -20.00 1.85 -16.32
N GLU A 419 -20.18 1.31 -15.12
CA GLU A 419 -20.72 2.02 -13.96
C GLU A 419 -19.58 2.59 -13.12
N VAL A 420 -19.69 3.85 -12.71
CA VAL A 420 -18.74 4.53 -11.82
C VAL A 420 -19.48 5.02 -10.59
N GLN A 421 -18.95 4.69 -9.41
CA GLN A 421 -19.46 5.11 -8.12
C GLN A 421 -18.33 5.78 -7.32
N TRP A 422 -18.58 7.00 -6.82
CA TRP A 422 -17.68 7.64 -5.88
C TRP A 422 -17.79 7.02 -4.49
N LEU A 423 -16.65 6.75 -3.91
CA LEU A 423 -16.50 6.23 -2.55
C LEU A 423 -16.07 7.37 -1.61
N PRO A 424 -16.18 7.19 -0.29
CA PRO A 424 -15.57 8.11 0.68
C PRO A 424 -14.07 8.28 0.42
N ASP A 425 -13.58 9.49 0.59
CA ASP A 425 -12.15 9.79 0.45
C ASP A 425 -11.31 8.97 1.43
N GLN A 426 -10.14 8.55 1.00
CA GLN A 426 -9.27 7.65 1.76
C GLN A 426 -8.05 8.40 2.31
N PRO A 427 -7.64 8.19 3.57
CA PRO A 427 -6.50 8.87 4.18
C PRO A 427 -5.16 8.22 3.79
N LEU A 428 -4.93 7.92 2.50
CA LEU A 428 -3.73 7.25 2.03
C LEU A 428 -2.76 8.21 1.35
N PRO A 429 -1.49 8.22 1.75
CA PRO A 429 -0.45 9.05 1.14
C PRO A 429 0.04 8.44 -0.19
N VAL A 430 -0.82 8.44 -1.20
CA VAL A 430 -0.51 8.01 -2.57
C VAL A 430 -0.96 9.07 -3.56
N ARG A 431 -0.31 9.14 -4.72
CA ARG A 431 -0.76 10.02 -5.81
C ARG A 431 -1.74 9.32 -6.73
N LEU A 432 -1.53 8.02 -6.94
CA LEU A 432 -2.40 7.18 -7.73
C LEU A 432 -2.33 5.74 -7.23
N MET A 433 -3.49 5.12 -6.96
CA MET A 433 -3.54 3.70 -6.57
C MET A 433 -4.67 2.99 -7.30
N LEU A 434 -4.35 1.82 -7.84
CA LEU A 434 -5.30 0.88 -8.43
C LEU A 434 -5.47 -0.33 -7.50
N ASN A 435 -6.68 -0.57 -7.03
CA ASN A 435 -7.06 -1.82 -6.37
C ASN A 435 -7.91 -2.64 -7.33
N ILE A 436 -7.38 -3.73 -7.87
CA ILE A 436 -8.10 -4.66 -8.73
C ILE A 436 -8.89 -5.59 -7.82
N LEU A 437 -10.21 -5.60 -7.96
CA LEU A 437 -11.11 -6.37 -7.08
C LEU A 437 -11.63 -7.63 -7.77
N ARG A 438 -11.90 -7.54 -9.08
CA ARG A 438 -12.44 -8.63 -9.88
C ARG A 438 -12.01 -8.49 -11.34
N THR A 439 -11.73 -9.60 -12.00
CA THR A 439 -11.30 -9.63 -13.40
C THR A 439 -12.13 -10.56 -14.28
N ALA A 440 -12.93 -11.45 -13.69
CA ALA A 440 -13.76 -12.41 -14.41
C ALA A 440 -15.25 -12.11 -14.21
N GLY A 441 -16.05 -12.25 -15.27
CA GLY A 441 -17.48 -11.95 -15.30
C GLY A 441 -17.82 -10.45 -15.23
N SER A 442 -17.13 -9.68 -14.41
CA SER A 442 -17.12 -8.22 -14.36
C SER A 442 -15.70 -7.76 -14.05
N LEU A 443 -15.22 -6.73 -14.73
CA LEU A 443 -14.02 -6.00 -14.28
C LEU A 443 -14.45 -5.01 -13.21
N GLU A 444 -13.88 -5.18 -12.01
CA GLU A 444 -14.12 -4.28 -10.89
C GLU A 444 -12.79 -3.79 -10.33
N PHE A 445 -12.63 -2.49 -10.21
CA PHE A 445 -11.47 -1.89 -9.56
C PHE A 445 -11.83 -0.60 -8.83
N ALA A 446 -11.11 -0.33 -7.74
CA ALA A 446 -11.15 0.97 -7.10
C ALA A 446 -9.90 1.78 -7.47
N LEU A 447 -10.12 3.01 -7.91
CA LEU A 447 -9.07 3.98 -8.21
C LEU A 447 -9.04 5.04 -7.11
N LEU A 448 -7.86 5.24 -6.51
CA LEU A 448 -7.58 6.35 -5.61
C LEU A 448 -6.69 7.35 -6.34
N ALA A 449 -7.12 8.59 -6.40
CA ALA A 449 -6.44 9.65 -7.15
C ALA A 449 -6.29 10.90 -6.27
N CYS A 450 -5.05 11.35 -6.08
CA CYS A 450 -4.74 12.54 -5.27
C CYS A 450 -5.22 13.81 -5.99
N PRO A 451 -5.95 14.72 -5.33
CA PRO A 451 -6.47 15.95 -5.93
C PRO A 451 -5.40 16.87 -6.53
N GLN A 452 -4.18 16.84 -6.01
CA GLN A 452 -3.05 17.62 -6.54
C GLN A 452 -2.59 17.15 -7.94
N VAL A 453 -2.91 15.91 -8.31
CA VAL A 453 -2.55 15.33 -9.61
C VAL A 453 -3.77 15.17 -10.51
N PHE A 454 -4.90 14.79 -9.92
CA PHE A 454 -6.14 14.49 -10.64
C PHE A 454 -7.31 15.26 -10.02
N GLU A 455 -7.86 16.20 -10.73
CA GLU A 455 -9.20 16.68 -10.39
C GLU A 455 -10.21 15.54 -10.46
N ARG A 456 -11.34 15.63 -9.75
CA ARG A 456 -12.37 14.55 -9.75
C ARG A 456 -12.78 14.14 -11.17
N ALA A 457 -12.95 15.12 -12.08
CA ALA A 457 -13.27 14.84 -13.47
C ALA A 457 -12.15 14.08 -14.21
N ASP A 458 -10.88 14.35 -13.91
CA ASP A 458 -9.74 13.63 -14.49
C ASP A 458 -9.62 12.23 -13.92
N ALA A 459 -9.88 12.05 -12.62
CA ALA A 459 -9.91 10.72 -11.99
C ALA A 459 -11.00 9.83 -12.61
N GLU A 460 -12.19 10.39 -12.87
CA GLU A 460 -13.26 9.66 -13.56
C GLU A 460 -12.90 9.36 -15.01
N ARG A 461 -12.33 10.33 -15.75
CA ARG A 461 -11.82 10.10 -17.12
C ARG A 461 -10.77 8.99 -17.14
N PHE A 462 -9.84 9.01 -16.20
CA PHE A 462 -8.82 7.96 -16.07
C PHE A 462 -9.45 6.57 -15.86
N ALA A 463 -10.41 6.47 -14.94
CA ALA A 463 -11.09 5.21 -14.68
C ALA A 463 -11.84 4.71 -15.92
N ARG A 464 -12.60 5.59 -16.61
CA ARG A 464 -13.32 5.26 -17.84
C ARG A 464 -12.41 4.96 -19.03
N ALA A 465 -11.19 5.48 -19.03
CA ALA A 465 -10.20 5.17 -20.05
C ALA A 465 -9.73 3.71 -20.02
N VAL A 466 -9.72 3.07 -18.84
CA VAL A 466 -9.32 1.65 -18.74
C VAL A 466 -10.20 0.74 -19.61
N PRO A 467 -11.54 0.70 -19.47
CA PRO A 467 -12.38 -0.08 -20.38
C PRO A 467 -12.30 0.39 -21.83
N ALA A 468 -12.15 1.68 -22.11
CA ALA A 468 -12.02 2.16 -23.48
C ALA A 468 -10.74 1.64 -24.18
N VAL A 469 -9.61 1.65 -23.46
CA VAL A 469 -8.33 1.08 -23.95
C VAL A 469 -8.44 -0.44 -24.13
N LEU A 470 -9.10 -1.15 -23.21
CA LEU A 470 -9.31 -2.60 -23.32
C LEU A 470 -10.17 -2.94 -24.54
N ALA A 471 -11.26 -2.18 -24.81
CA ALA A 471 -12.12 -2.38 -25.97
C ALA A 471 -11.36 -2.16 -27.29
N ALA A 472 -10.57 -1.09 -27.40
CA ALA A 472 -9.73 -0.84 -28.56
C ALA A 472 -8.67 -1.94 -28.74
N ALA A 473 -8.03 -2.35 -27.65
CA ALA A 473 -7.04 -3.42 -27.67
C ALA A 473 -7.66 -4.80 -27.98
N ALA A 474 -8.90 -5.07 -27.58
CA ALA A 474 -9.59 -6.32 -27.91
C ALA A 474 -9.83 -6.46 -29.44
N ALA A 475 -10.00 -5.34 -30.15
CA ALA A 475 -10.16 -5.32 -31.59
C ALA A 475 -8.85 -5.59 -32.37
N GLY A 476 -7.68 -5.35 -31.76
CA GLY A 476 -6.36 -5.55 -32.41
C GLY A 476 -5.21 -4.87 -31.65
N PRO A 477 -3.99 -4.92 -32.21
CA PRO A 477 -2.86 -4.16 -31.65
C PRO A 477 -3.17 -2.67 -31.58
N LEU A 478 -2.93 -2.03 -30.45
CA LEU A 478 -3.25 -0.63 -30.19
C LEU A 478 -1.96 0.19 -30.10
N PRO A 479 -1.67 1.12 -31.03
CA PRO A 479 -0.54 2.02 -30.93
C PRO A 479 -0.60 2.88 -29.66
N LEU A 480 0.51 2.99 -28.93
CA LEU A 480 0.55 3.80 -27.69
C LEU A 480 0.27 5.29 -27.95
N THR A 481 0.46 5.78 -29.17
CA THR A 481 0.12 7.14 -29.58
C THR A 481 -1.39 7.44 -29.59
N GLU A 482 -2.25 6.43 -29.66
CA GLU A 482 -3.71 6.59 -29.64
C GLU A 482 -4.30 6.75 -28.24
N LEU A 483 -3.52 6.44 -27.18
CA LEU A 483 -3.96 6.52 -25.79
C LEU A 483 -4.48 7.91 -25.39
N ALA A 484 -3.86 8.98 -25.90
CA ALA A 484 -4.28 10.35 -25.64
C ALA A 484 -5.72 10.61 -26.09
N ALA A 485 -6.06 10.16 -27.31
CA ALA A 485 -7.41 10.33 -27.87
C ALA A 485 -8.43 9.45 -27.15
N LEU A 486 -8.08 8.19 -26.82
CA LEU A 486 -8.97 7.26 -26.14
C LEU A 486 -9.25 7.66 -24.69
N SER A 487 -8.25 8.18 -24.00
CA SER A 487 -8.39 8.52 -22.57
C SER A 487 -9.08 9.87 -22.33
N GLY A 488 -8.98 10.81 -23.27
CA GLY A 488 -9.40 12.20 -23.07
C GLY A 488 -8.65 12.91 -21.93
N LEU A 489 -7.53 12.33 -21.47
CA LEU A 489 -6.68 12.89 -20.42
C LEU A 489 -5.66 13.86 -21.03
N SER A 490 -5.50 15.02 -20.41
CA SER A 490 -4.39 15.91 -20.74
C SER A 490 -3.14 15.51 -19.98
N PRO A 491 -1.98 15.46 -20.63
CA PRO A 491 -0.71 15.28 -19.92
C PRO A 491 -0.45 16.48 -19.00
N ALA A 492 0.26 16.23 -17.90
CA ALA A 492 0.68 17.29 -17.00
C ALA A 492 1.61 18.29 -17.73
N THR A 493 1.31 19.58 -17.55
CA THR A 493 2.16 20.64 -18.05
C THR A 493 3.12 21.12 -16.95
N ARG A 494 4.39 21.27 -17.29
CA ARG A 494 5.41 21.84 -16.41
C ARG A 494 5.64 23.28 -16.81
N THR A 495 5.21 24.20 -15.95
CA THR A 495 5.41 25.64 -16.15
C THR A 495 6.57 26.10 -15.26
N GLY A 496 7.49 26.91 -15.80
CA GLY A 496 8.68 27.37 -15.08
C GLY A 496 9.96 26.75 -15.63
N ASP A 497 11.00 26.69 -14.79
CA ASP A 497 12.33 26.25 -15.21
C ASP A 497 12.55 24.78 -14.84
N TRP A 498 11.88 23.89 -15.60
CA TRP A 498 11.99 22.44 -15.43
C TRP A 498 13.10 21.87 -16.29
N GLN A 499 13.89 21.00 -15.69
CA GLN A 499 14.97 20.28 -16.36
C GLN A 499 14.83 18.78 -16.14
N ARG A 500 15.18 17.99 -17.17
CA ARG A 500 15.32 16.55 -17.00
C ARG A 500 16.76 16.23 -16.60
N ILE A 501 16.95 15.71 -15.38
CA ILE A 501 18.24 15.35 -14.81
C ILE A 501 18.25 13.85 -14.53
N GLY A 502 18.98 13.09 -15.34
CA GLY A 502 18.87 11.63 -15.33
C GLY A 502 17.44 11.16 -15.65
N ALA A 503 16.84 10.40 -14.74
CA ALA A 503 15.47 9.95 -14.85
C ALA A 503 14.44 10.92 -14.25
N ASP A 504 14.85 12.02 -13.59
CA ASP A 504 13.96 12.92 -12.84
C ASP A 504 13.64 14.20 -13.60
N TRP A 505 12.41 14.68 -13.44
CA TRP A 505 12.01 16.02 -13.80
C TRP A 505 12.13 16.93 -12.58
N ILE A 506 12.97 17.96 -12.67
CA ILE A 506 13.35 18.81 -11.54
C ILE A 506 13.02 20.27 -11.85
N ASP A 507 12.36 20.95 -10.93
CA ASP A 507 12.13 22.40 -10.95
C ASP A 507 13.31 23.11 -10.29
N LEU A 508 14.05 23.90 -11.06
CA LEU A 508 15.22 24.63 -10.55
C LEU A 508 14.85 25.68 -9.48
N ALA A 509 13.62 26.20 -9.51
CA ALA A 509 13.13 27.08 -8.44
C ALA A 509 12.94 26.31 -7.13
N ALA A 510 12.38 25.09 -7.19
CA ALA A 510 12.25 24.21 -6.03
C ALA A 510 13.63 23.79 -5.48
N VAL A 511 14.60 23.51 -6.35
CA VAL A 511 15.98 23.20 -5.89
C VAL A 511 16.60 24.40 -5.14
N ARG A 512 16.44 25.61 -5.67
CA ARG A 512 16.97 26.83 -4.99
C ARG A 512 16.31 27.00 -3.62
N ALA A 513 14.99 26.83 -3.55
CA ALA A 513 14.24 26.89 -2.29
C ALA A 513 14.69 25.79 -1.31
N LEU A 514 14.85 24.56 -1.79
CA LEU A 514 15.34 23.43 -0.98
C LEU A 514 16.71 23.76 -0.33
N VAL A 515 17.67 24.25 -1.12
CA VAL A 515 19.01 24.57 -0.59
C VAL A 515 18.94 25.72 0.41
N ALA A 516 18.17 26.78 0.10
CA ALA A 516 18.00 27.92 1.00
C ALA A 516 17.36 27.53 2.33
N ASP A 517 16.28 26.75 2.28
CA ASP A 517 15.54 26.29 3.47
C ASP A 517 16.39 25.34 4.32
N ALA A 518 17.09 24.39 3.68
CA ALA A 518 17.91 23.40 4.36
C ALA A 518 19.09 24.04 5.12
N LEU A 519 19.66 25.11 4.58
CA LEU A 519 20.77 25.82 5.20
C LEU A 519 20.30 26.92 6.16
N GLY A 520 19.10 27.47 5.94
CA GLY A 520 18.53 28.51 6.80
C GLY A 520 19.51 29.69 7.00
N THR A 521 19.77 30.05 8.25
CA THR A 521 20.68 31.17 8.63
C THR A 521 22.15 30.86 8.35
N ARG A 522 22.54 29.64 8.01
CA ARG A 522 23.91 29.27 7.62
C ARG A 522 24.27 29.81 6.23
N ALA A 523 23.28 30.03 5.36
CA ALA A 523 23.47 30.63 4.05
C ALA A 523 22.94 32.06 4.03
N THR A 524 23.74 33.02 3.57
CA THR A 524 23.30 34.41 3.35
C THR A 524 22.76 34.63 1.95
N ALA A 525 23.19 33.83 0.98
CA ALA A 525 22.65 33.80 -0.38
C ALA A 525 22.91 32.43 -1.03
N VAL A 526 22.02 32.04 -1.93
CA VAL A 526 22.15 30.83 -2.74
C VAL A 526 21.94 31.20 -4.21
N ASP A 527 22.88 30.79 -5.05
CA ASP A 527 22.78 30.82 -6.50
C ASP A 527 22.86 29.42 -7.06
N LEU A 528 22.04 29.09 -8.05
CA LEU A 528 21.96 27.77 -8.65
C LEU A 528 22.37 27.87 -10.13
N GLY A 529 23.46 27.19 -10.48
CA GLY A 529 23.86 26.93 -11.85
C GLY A 529 23.39 25.57 -12.35
N HIS A 530 22.98 25.52 -13.61
CA HIS A 530 22.67 24.27 -14.31
C HIS A 530 23.46 24.24 -15.62
N GLN A 531 24.27 23.20 -15.81
CA GLN A 531 25.03 22.99 -17.03
C GLN A 531 25.21 21.50 -17.29
N ASP A 532 24.97 21.06 -18.51
CA ASP A 532 25.16 19.64 -18.97
C ASP A 532 24.48 18.61 -18.05
N GLY A 533 23.27 18.91 -17.59
CA GLY A 533 22.51 18.01 -16.67
C GLY A 533 23.07 17.99 -15.24
N ARG A 534 23.98 18.88 -14.88
CA ARG A 534 24.56 18.97 -13.53
C ARG A 534 24.14 20.27 -12.85
N LEU A 535 23.73 20.14 -11.59
CA LEU A 535 23.37 21.26 -10.72
C LEU A 535 24.56 21.64 -9.84
N THR A 536 24.85 22.92 -9.79
CA THR A 536 25.86 23.49 -8.89
C THR A 536 25.21 24.55 -8.00
N ALA A 537 25.21 24.30 -6.68
CA ALA A 537 24.83 25.33 -5.70
C ALA A 537 26.05 26.14 -5.30
N ARG A 538 25.99 27.44 -5.54
CA ARG A 538 26.93 28.43 -4.99
C ARG A 538 26.28 28.99 -3.73
N ILE A 539 27.00 28.93 -2.61
CA ILE A 539 26.47 29.28 -1.29
C ILE A 539 27.36 30.34 -0.68
N ALA A 540 26.80 31.54 -0.47
CA ALA A 540 27.46 32.55 0.32
C ALA A 540 27.16 32.36 1.81
N THR A 541 28.16 32.41 2.66
CA THR A 541 28.02 32.17 4.10
C THR A 541 28.99 32.94 4.96
N THR A 542 28.55 33.26 6.19
CA THR A 542 29.44 33.74 7.27
C THR A 542 29.84 32.59 8.21
N ASP A 543 29.24 31.43 8.08
CA ASP A 543 29.53 30.21 8.86
C ASP A 543 30.82 29.58 8.34
N GLN A 544 31.89 29.66 9.13
CA GLN A 544 33.20 29.14 8.77
C GLN A 544 33.28 27.61 8.76
N ASP A 545 32.31 26.94 9.39
CA ASP A 545 32.23 25.48 9.48
C ASP A 545 31.37 24.87 8.37
N LEU A 546 30.75 25.68 7.50
CA LEU A 546 29.96 25.17 6.40
C LEU A 546 30.90 24.62 5.30
N THR A 547 30.80 23.29 5.11
CA THR A 547 31.53 22.58 4.05
C THR A 547 30.55 22.04 3.00
N PRO A 548 31.00 21.66 1.79
CA PRO A 548 30.18 20.95 0.80
C PRO A 548 29.47 19.71 1.36
N ALA A 549 30.13 18.93 2.21
CA ALA A 549 29.56 17.75 2.85
C ALA A 549 28.43 18.11 3.83
N ALA A 550 28.66 19.13 4.68
CA ALA A 550 27.63 19.60 5.60
C ALA A 550 26.42 20.19 4.85
N ALA A 551 26.65 20.90 3.75
CA ALA A 551 25.59 21.42 2.90
C ALA A 551 24.79 20.32 2.23
N HIS A 552 25.47 19.32 1.65
CA HIS A 552 24.82 18.18 1.01
C HIS A 552 23.95 17.38 2.00
N HIS A 553 24.51 17.03 3.15
CA HIS A 553 23.76 16.30 4.18
C HIS A 553 22.51 17.08 4.64
N ALA A 554 22.62 18.38 4.88
CA ALA A 554 21.46 19.20 5.26
C ALA A 554 20.39 19.23 4.15
N VAL A 555 20.80 19.35 2.88
CA VAL A 555 19.90 19.38 1.74
C VAL A 555 19.20 18.02 1.55
N VAL A 556 19.92 16.91 1.66
CA VAL A 556 19.32 15.56 1.57
C VAL A 556 18.34 15.31 2.71
N ALA A 557 18.67 15.73 3.93
CA ALA A 557 17.76 15.62 5.08
C ALA A 557 16.45 16.43 4.88
N ALA A 558 16.46 17.46 4.04
CA ALA A 558 15.30 18.28 3.73
C ALA A 558 14.50 17.82 2.50
N LEU A 559 14.89 16.72 1.82
CA LEU A 559 14.19 16.18 0.64
C LEU A 559 12.79 15.60 0.91
N PRO A 560 12.47 14.99 2.07
CA PRO A 560 11.14 14.45 2.29
C PRO A 560 10.04 15.47 2.02
N GLY A 561 9.07 15.12 1.13
CA GLY A 561 7.99 16.01 0.72
C GLY A 561 8.36 17.03 -0.38
N ARG A 562 9.54 16.94 -0.96
CA ARG A 562 10.03 17.83 -2.04
C ARG A 562 10.41 17.03 -3.28
N GLU A 563 9.42 16.36 -3.85
CA GLU A 563 9.58 15.42 -4.97
C GLU A 563 9.96 16.10 -6.28
N THR A 564 9.81 17.43 -6.37
CA THR A 564 10.17 18.24 -7.54
C THR A 564 11.58 18.80 -7.47
N ALA A 565 12.29 18.57 -6.36
CA ALA A 565 13.65 19.05 -6.13
C ALA A 565 14.65 17.89 -5.99
N MET A 566 15.93 18.22 -6.15
CA MET A 566 17.03 17.30 -5.83
C MET A 566 18.21 18.06 -5.22
N ALA A 567 19.04 17.37 -4.47
CA ALA A 567 20.29 17.92 -3.97
C ALA A 567 21.27 18.16 -5.13
N PRO A 568 21.93 19.33 -5.17
CA PRO A 568 22.91 19.67 -6.20
C PRO A 568 24.02 18.62 -6.32
N HIS A 569 24.57 18.49 -7.53
CA HIS A 569 25.70 17.60 -7.82
C HIS A 569 27.02 18.15 -7.29
N HIS A 570 27.11 19.47 -7.17
CA HIS A 570 28.30 20.18 -6.73
C HIS A 570 27.91 21.37 -5.86
N TYR A 571 28.73 21.67 -4.86
CA TYR A 571 28.57 22.77 -3.94
C TYR A 571 29.85 23.63 -3.98
N ALA A 572 29.69 24.92 -4.18
CA ALA A 572 30.78 25.92 -4.07
C ALA A 572 30.43 26.84 -2.89
N VAL A 573 31.22 26.79 -1.82
CA VAL A 573 31.00 27.57 -0.60
C VAL A 573 31.91 28.79 -0.59
N HIS A 574 31.31 29.96 -0.46
CA HIS A 574 31.98 31.25 -0.45
C HIS A 574 31.83 31.90 0.92
N HIS A 575 32.89 31.84 1.73
CA HIS A 575 32.93 32.52 3.03
C HIS A 575 33.16 34.01 2.86
N HIS A 576 32.43 34.83 3.61
CA HIS A 576 32.59 36.29 3.57
C HIS A 576 32.33 36.90 4.94
N PRO A 577 33.07 37.98 5.32
CA PRO A 577 32.93 38.62 6.64
C PRO A 577 31.82 39.67 6.70
N GLY A 578 31.11 39.96 5.61
CA GLY A 578 30.11 41.02 5.52
C GLY A 578 29.26 40.96 4.25
N PRO A 579 28.47 41.99 3.93
CA PRO A 579 27.58 41.97 2.78
C PRO A 579 28.34 41.73 1.47
N LEU A 580 27.88 40.79 0.66
CA LEU A 580 28.44 40.53 -0.68
C LEU A 580 27.80 41.43 -1.74
N PRO A 581 28.55 41.78 -2.80
CA PRO A 581 27.98 42.45 -3.97
C PRO A 581 26.96 41.52 -4.65
N LEU A 582 25.69 41.89 -4.65
CA LEU A 582 24.55 41.06 -5.07
C LEU A 582 24.66 40.47 -6.49
N LEU A 583 25.46 41.04 -7.38
CA LEU A 583 25.52 40.61 -8.78
C LEU A 583 26.79 39.82 -9.17
N THR A 584 27.85 39.87 -8.37
CA THR A 584 29.16 39.32 -8.76
C THR A 584 29.70 38.24 -7.84
N TRP A 585 29.10 38.02 -6.65
CA TRP A 585 29.63 37.06 -5.69
C TRP A 585 29.72 35.63 -6.23
N PRO A 586 28.80 35.15 -7.13
CA PRO A 586 28.90 33.78 -7.63
C PRO A 586 30.10 33.54 -8.55
N THR A 587 30.76 34.58 -8.99
CA THR A 587 31.97 34.52 -9.84
C THR A 587 33.26 34.59 -9.04
N LEU A 588 33.18 34.83 -7.73
CA LEU A 588 34.35 34.83 -6.86
C LEU A 588 34.87 33.40 -6.64
N PRO A 589 36.17 33.19 -6.36
CA PRO A 589 36.69 31.90 -6.00
C PRO A 589 35.98 31.33 -4.77
N ALA A 590 35.60 30.05 -4.82
CA ALA A 590 35.07 29.36 -3.67
C ALA A 590 36.17 29.05 -2.64
N HIS A 591 35.85 29.10 -1.36
CA HIS A 591 36.75 28.67 -0.28
C HIS A 591 36.82 27.16 -0.18
N ALA A 592 35.67 26.47 -0.43
CA ALA A 592 35.57 25.03 -0.48
C ALA A 592 34.59 24.64 -1.58
N GLU A 593 34.94 23.60 -2.32
CA GLU A 593 34.03 23.06 -3.35
C GLU A 593 34.15 21.56 -3.44
N GLY A 594 33.05 20.89 -3.87
CA GLY A 594 32.98 19.46 -4.03
C GLY A 594 31.56 18.94 -4.17
N SER A 595 31.39 17.64 -4.39
CA SER A 595 30.09 17.00 -4.48
C SER A 595 29.33 16.98 -3.15
N GLY A 596 30.05 17.09 -2.04
CA GLY A 596 29.52 16.88 -0.69
C GLY A 596 29.15 15.43 -0.37
N ARG A 597 29.19 14.54 -1.35
CA ARG A 597 28.89 13.12 -1.19
C ARG A 597 30.09 12.36 -0.64
N ALA A 598 29.84 11.36 0.20
CA ALA A 598 30.89 10.43 0.57
C ALA A 598 31.45 9.76 -0.68
N GLU A 599 32.78 9.67 -0.80
CA GLU A 599 33.39 8.88 -1.86
C GLU A 599 32.90 7.43 -1.73
N ALA A 600 32.38 6.87 -2.83
CA ALA A 600 32.00 5.47 -2.84
C ALA A 600 33.25 4.66 -2.47
N ALA A 601 33.19 3.91 -1.35
CA ALA A 601 34.24 2.98 -1.03
C ALA A 601 34.39 2.04 -2.23
N VAL A 602 35.52 2.13 -2.91
CA VAL A 602 35.88 1.18 -3.97
C VAL A 602 35.97 -0.17 -3.27
N ALA A 603 34.95 -1.01 -3.47
CA ALA A 603 35.00 -2.39 -3.01
C ALA A 603 36.11 -3.08 -3.85
N GLU A 604 37.25 -3.36 -3.21
CA GLU A 604 38.27 -4.28 -3.73
C GLU A 604 37.77 -5.70 -3.86
#